data_ddebfc0fc8b46b36cf83ff1e8206104e
#
_entry.id   ddebfc0fc8b46b36cf83ff1e8206104e
#
_cell.length_a   1.000
_cell.length_b   1.000
_cell.length_c   1.000
_cell.angle_alpha   90.00
_cell.angle_beta   90.00
_cell.angle_gamma   90.00
#
_symmetry.space_group_name_H-M   'P 1'
#
loop_
_entity.id
_entity.type
_entity.pdbx_description
1 polymer ?
#
loop_
_entity_poly.entity_id
_entity_poly.type
_entity_poly.pdbx_seq_one_letter_code
_entity_poly.pdbx_strand_id
1 'polypeptide(L)'
;MNFLKGRRGLLDGVCITGGEPTLFPELPSLMEQIKALGFAVKLDTNGSHPEKLKSLVNVGLVDYVAMDVKNCPRLYATTIGREKALLEAIEESLRFLMAGNVDYELRTTVVRESHDETAIQEMGVWLQGLSGGKIIPKLFLQPFVQRDSVLDHRLTTPETAKITDFSKLLSDFVQEVSIRG
;
A
#
# COMPACT_ATOMS: atom_id res chain seq x y z
N MET A 1 -3.14 -12.94 21.49
CA MET A 1 -1.86 -13.71 21.63
C MET A 1 -2.03 -15.22 21.81
N ASN A 2 -2.99 -15.74 22.61
CA ASN A 2 -3.20 -17.20 22.78
C ASN A 2 -3.47 -17.94 21.45
N PHE A 3 -4.25 -17.34 20.53
CA PHE A 3 -4.49 -17.88 19.20
C PHE A 3 -3.19 -18.12 18.42
N LEU A 4 -2.27 -17.13 18.41
CA LEU A 4 -1.01 -17.23 17.71
C LEU A 4 -0.07 -18.27 18.29
N LYS A 5 -0.04 -18.41 19.64
CA LYS A 5 0.77 -19.45 20.31
C LYS A 5 0.44 -20.86 19.79
N GLY A 6 -0.86 -21.13 19.56
CA GLY A 6 -1.32 -22.41 19.02
C GLY A 6 -1.13 -22.57 17.49
N ARG A 7 -0.55 -21.60 16.81
CA ARG A 7 -0.32 -21.60 15.35
C ARG A 7 1.17 -21.60 14.97
N ARG A 8 2.08 -21.71 15.92
CA ARG A 8 3.51 -21.85 15.64
C ARG A 8 3.77 -23.06 14.76
N GLY A 9 4.54 -22.86 13.69
CA GLY A 9 4.82 -23.90 12.68
C GLY A 9 3.69 -24.17 11.70
N LEU A 10 2.54 -23.47 11.85
CA LEU A 10 1.40 -23.55 10.90
C LEU A 10 1.25 -22.25 10.09
N LEU A 11 1.69 -21.13 10.63
CA LEU A 11 1.67 -19.82 9.98
C LEU A 11 3.10 -19.28 9.90
N ASP A 12 3.45 -18.66 8.79
CA ASP A 12 4.76 -18.03 8.58
C ASP A 12 4.80 -16.60 9.16
N GLY A 13 3.67 -15.91 9.17
CA GLY A 13 3.60 -14.52 9.61
C GLY A 13 2.20 -14.03 9.93
N VAL A 14 2.14 -12.78 10.36
CA VAL A 14 0.92 -12.04 10.70
C VAL A 14 0.86 -10.77 9.87
N CYS A 15 -0.25 -10.54 9.18
CA CYS A 15 -0.55 -9.28 8.52
C CYS A 15 -1.30 -8.36 9.49
N ILE A 16 -0.76 -7.17 9.72
CA ILE A 16 -1.41 -6.10 10.48
C ILE A 16 -2.02 -5.13 9.49
N THR A 17 -3.34 -5.02 9.54
CA THR A 17 -4.14 -4.24 8.60
C THR A 17 -5.36 -3.61 9.31
N GLY A 18 -6.15 -2.83 8.58
CA GLY A 18 -7.41 -2.21 9.06
C GLY A 18 -7.23 -0.76 9.48
N GLY A 19 -8.07 0.15 8.95
CA GLY A 19 -7.90 1.59 9.09
C GLY A 19 -6.51 2.02 8.65
N GLU A 20 -5.80 2.75 9.52
CA GLU A 20 -4.36 3.00 9.40
C GLU A 20 -3.65 2.50 10.66
N PRO A 21 -2.96 1.36 10.61
CA PRO A 21 -2.34 0.75 11.80
C PRO A 21 -1.31 1.65 12.49
N THR A 22 -0.61 2.50 11.75
CA THR A 22 0.41 3.40 12.31
C THR A 22 -0.16 4.45 13.27
N LEU A 23 -1.48 4.65 13.27
CA LEU A 23 -2.17 5.51 14.26
C LEU A 23 -2.33 4.84 15.63
N PHE A 24 -2.18 3.52 15.70
CA PHE A 24 -2.41 2.78 16.93
C PHE A 24 -1.17 2.88 17.85
N PRO A 25 -1.30 3.48 19.05
CA PRO A 25 -0.14 3.72 19.93
C PRO A 25 0.56 2.42 20.37
N GLU A 26 -0.18 1.36 20.59
CA GLU A 26 0.30 0.07 21.07
C GLU A 26 0.84 -0.83 19.93
N LEU A 27 0.86 -0.34 18.69
CA LEU A 27 1.33 -1.11 17.53
C LEU A 27 2.74 -1.70 17.74
N PRO A 28 3.74 -0.95 18.24
CA PRO A 28 5.08 -1.52 18.46
C PRO A 28 5.05 -2.69 19.42
N SER A 29 4.35 -2.56 20.57
CA SER A 29 4.24 -3.62 21.57
C SER A 29 3.52 -4.87 21.04
N LEU A 30 2.50 -4.68 20.20
CA LEU A 30 1.84 -5.79 19.51
C LEU A 30 2.82 -6.53 18.58
N MET A 31 3.58 -5.78 17.76
CA MET A 31 4.57 -6.35 16.85
C MET A 31 5.68 -7.09 17.60
N GLU A 32 6.21 -6.52 18.68
CA GLU A 32 7.19 -7.19 19.55
C GLU A 32 6.69 -8.55 20.06
N GLN A 33 5.44 -8.60 20.52
CA GLN A 33 4.83 -9.84 20.98
C GLN A 33 4.67 -10.87 19.84
N ILE A 34 4.34 -10.44 18.62
CA ILE A 34 4.24 -11.30 17.44
C ILE A 34 5.63 -11.84 17.06
N LYS A 35 6.63 -10.96 17.00
CA LYS A 35 8.03 -11.31 16.70
C LYS A 35 8.60 -12.27 17.76
N ALA A 36 8.32 -12.06 19.04
CA ALA A 36 8.73 -12.96 20.13
C ALA A 36 8.14 -14.38 20.02
N LEU A 37 7.03 -14.53 19.29
CA LEU A 37 6.46 -15.84 18.97
C LEU A 37 7.10 -16.50 17.72
N GLY A 38 8.00 -15.80 17.02
CA GLY A 38 8.71 -16.31 15.84
C GLY A 38 7.99 -16.08 14.52
N PHE A 39 6.96 -15.22 14.48
CA PHE A 39 6.25 -14.88 13.23
C PHE A 39 6.88 -13.70 12.51
N ALA A 40 6.88 -13.74 11.18
CA ALA A 40 7.10 -12.56 10.37
C ALA A 40 5.92 -11.58 10.49
N VAL A 41 6.19 -10.29 10.34
CA VAL A 41 5.19 -9.22 10.41
C VAL A 41 5.09 -8.51 9.06
N LYS A 42 3.91 -8.55 8.43
CA LYS A 42 3.54 -7.70 7.31
C LYS A 42 2.71 -6.52 7.83
N LEU A 43 3.09 -5.31 7.43
CA LEU A 43 2.34 -4.09 7.74
C LEU A 43 1.67 -3.56 6.48
N ASP A 44 0.34 -3.44 6.53
CA ASP A 44 -0.43 -2.69 5.54
C ASP A 44 -0.57 -1.24 6.01
N THR A 45 -0.24 -0.25 5.17
CA THR A 45 -0.29 1.16 5.53
C THR A 45 -0.65 2.04 4.33
N ASN A 46 -1.23 3.20 4.58
CA ASN A 46 -1.46 4.24 3.59
C ASN A 46 -0.27 5.21 3.46
N GLY A 47 0.80 5.02 4.24
CA GLY A 47 2.02 5.81 4.19
C GLY A 47 1.92 7.22 4.76
N SER A 48 0.83 7.60 5.42
CA SER A 48 0.63 8.96 5.95
C SER A 48 1.48 9.30 7.17
N HIS A 49 2.17 8.32 7.77
CA HIS A 49 2.99 8.48 8.98
C HIS A 49 4.42 7.95 8.75
N PRO A 50 5.25 8.64 7.92
CA PRO A 50 6.58 8.17 7.54
C PRO A 50 7.50 7.92 8.73
N GLU A 51 7.50 8.78 9.73
CA GLU A 51 8.35 8.63 10.90
C GLU A 51 8.02 7.35 11.71
N LYS A 52 6.73 7.02 11.81
CA LYS A 52 6.31 5.79 12.48
C LYS A 52 6.71 4.55 11.67
N LEU A 53 6.50 4.60 10.35
CA LEU A 53 6.90 3.52 9.43
C LEU A 53 8.41 3.28 9.53
N LYS A 54 9.23 4.32 9.41
CA LYS A 54 10.69 4.25 9.52
C LYS A 54 11.13 3.66 10.86
N SER A 55 10.54 4.16 11.96
CA SER A 55 10.84 3.67 13.30
C SER A 55 10.60 2.17 13.42
N LEU A 56 9.43 1.67 12.99
CA LEU A 56 9.08 0.25 13.07
C LEU A 56 10.00 -0.64 12.24
N VAL A 57 10.35 -0.20 11.02
CA VAL A 57 11.26 -0.94 10.15
C VAL A 57 12.69 -0.94 10.72
N ASN A 58 13.19 0.21 11.15
CA ASN A 58 14.57 0.35 11.62
C ASN A 58 14.86 -0.49 12.89
N VAL A 59 13.86 -0.74 13.73
CA VAL A 59 14.00 -1.62 14.91
C VAL A 59 13.68 -3.09 14.60
N GLY A 60 13.44 -3.45 13.33
CA GLY A 60 13.24 -4.84 12.90
C GLY A 60 11.88 -5.45 13.27
N LEU A 61 10.87 -4.61 13.51
CA LEU A 61 9.51 -5.07 13.86
C LEU A 61 8.65 -5.39 12.64
N VAL A 62 9.07 -4.96 11.42
CA VAL A 62 8.37 -5.19 10.17
C VAL A 62 9.28 -5.91 9.19
N ASP A 63 8.82 -7.03 8.63
CA ASP A 63 9.54 -7.81 7.63
C ASP A 63 9.06 -7.52 6.21
N TYR A 64 7.85 -7.02 6.04
CA TYR A 64 7.25 -6.70 4.75
C TYR A 64 6.25 -5.56 4.86
N VAL A 65 6.24 -4.64 3.89
CA VAL A 65 5.28 -3.53 3.84
C VAL A 65 4.42 -3.63 2.59
N ALA A 66 3.09 -3.52 2.74
CA ALA A 66 2.19 -3.25 1.65
C ALA A 66 1.67 -1.81 1.78
N MET A 67 2.10 -0.94 0.87
CA MET A 67 1.70 0.47 0.92
C MET A 67 0.65 0.79 -0.14
N ASP A 68 -0.43 1.42 0.30
CA ASP A 68 -1.48 1.89 -0.59
C ASP A 68 -1.08 3.22 -1.26
N VAL A 69 -1.05 3.23 -2.59
CA VAL A 69 -0.94 4.42 -3.44
C VAL A 69 -2.31 4.67 -4.06
N LYS A 70 -2.98 5.75 -3.67
CA LYS A 70 -4.41 5.94 -4.00
C LYS A 70 -4.64 6.49 -5.40
N ASN A 71 -3.75 7.34 -5.92
CA ASN A 71 -3.82 7.91 -7.27
C ASN A 71 -2.51 8.67 -7.59
N CYS A 72 -2.45 9.30 -8.79
CA CYS A 72 -1.41 10.27 -9.13
C CYS A 72 -1.50 11.54 -8.24
N PRO A 73 -0.41 12.33 -8.11
CA PRO A 73 -0.38 13.53 -7.25
C PRO A 73 -1.51 14.51 -7.51
N ARG A 74 -1.85 14.74 -8.78
CA ARG A 74 -2.91 15.67 -9.20
C ARG A 74 -4.28 15.30 -8.64
N LEU A 75 -4.59 14.01 -8.55
CA LEU A 75 -5.90 13.50 -8.11
C LEU A 75 -5.88 12.92 -6.69
N TYR A 76 -4.73 12.90 -6.03
CA TYR A 76 -4.58 12.22 -4.74
C TYR A 76 -5.54 12.75 -3.68
N ALA A 77 -5.60 14.09 -3.50
CA ALA A 77 -6.47 14.74 -2.52
C ALA A 77 -7.96 14.40 -2.75
N THR A 78 -8.41 14.53 -4.00
CA THR A 78 -9.80 14.22 -4.38
C THR A 78 -10.12 12.74 -4.14
N THR A 79 -9.20 11.84 -4.50
CA THR A 79 -9.39 10.39 -4.34
C THR A 79 -9.51 9.97 -2.88
N ILE A 80 -8.79 10.63 -1.97
CA ILE A 80 -8.89 10.35 -0.52
C ILE A 80 -9.96 11.18 0.20
N GLY A 81 -10.74 11.99 -0.53
CA GLY A 81 -11.80 12.81 0.03
C GLY A 81 -11.30 13.93 0.96
N ARG A 82 -10.15 14.53 0.67
CA ARG A 82 -9.56 15.62 1.44
C ARG A 82 -9.33 16.85 0.57
N GLU A 83 -9.38 18.04 1.19
CA GLU A 83 -9.05 19.31 0.50
C GLU A 83 -7.57 19.40 0.13
N LYS A 84 -6.71 18.83 0.97
CA LYS A 84 -5.26 18.82 0.75
C LYS A 84 -4.70 17.40 0.95
N ALA A 85 -3.92 16.96 -0.01
CA ALA A 85 -3.21 15.69 0.11
C ALA A 85 -2.04 15.81 1.09
N LEU A 86 -1.75 14.70 1.79
CA LEU A 86 -0.55 14.53 2.60
C LEU A 86 0.61 14.03 1.71
N LEU A 87 0.79 14.62 0.51
CA LEU A 87 1.72 14.11 -0.49
C LEU A 87 3.16 14.04 0.02
N GLU A 88 3.60 15.05 0.75
CA GLU A 88 4.97 15.06 1.31
C GLU A 88 5.22 13.85 2.20
N ALA A 89 4.28 13.51 3.08
CA ALA A 89 4.38 12.35 3.95
C ALA A 89 4.33 11.02 3.16
N ILE A 90 3.42 10.94 2.16
CA ILE A 90 3.31 9.78 1.27
C ILE A 90 4.61 9.58 0.48
N GLU A 91 5.15 10.64 -0.13
CA GLU A 91 6.39 10.59 -0.87
C GLU A 91 7.60 10.20 0.00
N GLU A 92 7.63 10.69 1.23
CA GLU A 92 8.67 10.35 2.20
C GLU A 92 8.64 8.85 2.54
N SER A 93 7.44 8.29 2.77
CA SER A 93 7.25 6.85 2.97
C SER A 93 7.66 6.05 1.74
N LEU A 94 7.25 6.47 0.53
CA LEU A 94 7.62 5.82 -0.72
C LEU A 94 9.13 5.82 -0.94
N ARG A 95 9.80 6.98 -0.78
CA ARG A 95 11.27 7.06 -0.91
C ARG A 95 11.98 6.14 0.07
N PHE A 96 11.49 6.07 1.31
CA PHE A 96 12.06 5.18 2.32
C PHE A 96 11.96 3.70 1.92
N LEU A 97 10.81 3.25 1.43
CA LEU A 97 10.62 1.88 0.96
C LEU A 97 11.48 1.59 -0.28
N MET A 98 11.48 2.50 -1.26
CA MET A 98 12.24 2.37 -2.51
C MET A 98 13.76 2.43 -2.31
N ALA A 99 14.23 2.91 -1.17
CA ALA A 99 15.64 2.83 -0.76
C ALA A 99 16.08 1.41 -0.38
N GLY A 100 15.14 0.46 -0.24
CA GLY A 100 15.45 -0.95 0.04
C GLY A 100 15.64 -1.26 1.53
N ASN A 101 15.02 -0.48 2.41
CA ASN A 101 15.12 -0.68 3.86
C ASN A 101 14.31 -1.89 4.36
N VAL A 102 13.33 -2.33 3.59
CA VAL A 102 12.46 -3.47 3.86
C VAL A 102 11.85 -3.95 2.55
N ASP A 103 11.49 -5.22 2.43
CA ASP A 103 10.73 -5.73 1.30
C ASP A 103 9.34 -5.12 1.27
N TYR A 104 8.86 -4.76 0.06
CA TYR A 104 7.57 -4.08 -0.07
C TYR A 104 6.82 -4.39 -1.36
N GLU A 105 5.53 -4.14 -1.33
CA GLU A 105 4.64 -4.03 -2.48
C GLU A 105 3.87 -2.70 -2.42
N LEU A 106 3.54 -2.17 -3.59
CA LEU A 106 2.58 -1.07 -3.71
C LEU A 106 1.22 -1.63 -4.11
N ARG A 107 0.14 -0.97 -3.68
CA ARG A 107 -1.23 -1.37 -4.03
C ARG A 107 -2.05 -0.14 -4.42
N THR A 108 -2.88 -0.30 -5.44
CA THR A 108 -3.84 0.73 -5.86
C THR A 108 -5.21 0.12 -5.99
N THR A 109 -6.18 0.60 -5.21
CA THR A 109 -7.59 0.28 -5.42
C THR A 109 -8.10 1.11 -6.59
N VAL A 110 -8.40 0.45 -7.70
CA VAL A 110 -8.85 1.10 -8.93
C VAL A 110 -10.36 1.33 -8.85
N VAL A 111 -10.76 2.59 -8.92
CA VAL A 111 -12.17 3.04 -8.94
C VAL A 111 -12.44 3.65 -10.30
N ARG A 112 -13.55 3.29 -10.93
CA ARG A 112 -13.89 3.72 -12.30
C ARG A 112 -13.90 5.24 -12.47
N GLU A 113 -14.45 5.96 -11.49
CA GLU A 113 -14.63 7.42 -11.52
C GLU A 113 -13.35 8.21 -11.24
N SER A 114 -12.33 7.55 -10.66
CA SER A 114 -11.11 8.23 -10.17
C SER A 114 -9.86 7.86 -10.96
N HIS A 115 -9.93 6.81 -11.79
CA HIS A 115 -8.76 6.29 -12.50
C HIS A 115 -9.04 6.19 -14.00
N ASP A 116 -8.35 7.01 -14.76
CA ASP A 116 -8.25 6.93 -16.22
C ASP A 116 -6.80 6.61 -16.64
N GLU A 117 -6.58 6.44 -17.94
CA GLU A 117 -5.27 6.13 -18.50
C GLU A 117 -4.23 7.21 -18.20
N THR A 118 -4.64 8.48 -18.24
CA THR A 118 -3.77 9.62 -17.93
C THR A 118 -3.33 9.60 -16.47
N ALA A 119 -4.26 9.37 -15.54
CA ALA A 119 -3.96 9.30 -14.11
C ALA A 119 -3.01 8.13 -13.78
N ILE A 120 -3.21 6.98 -14.41
CA ILE A 120 -2.36 5.80 -14.26
C ILE A 120 -0.95 6.05 -14.80
N GLN A 121 -0.84 6.69 -15.97
CA GLN A 121 0.44 7.07 -16.56
C GLN A 121 1.19 8.09 -15.68
N GLU A 122 0.49 9.15 -15.22
CA GLU A 122 1.04 10.14 -14.30
C GLU A 122 1.52 9.49 -12.99
N MET A 123 0.77 8.52 -12.46
CA MET A 123 1.17 7.77 -11.27
C MET A 123 2.45 6.97 -11.51
N GLY A 124 2.58 6.27 -12.64
CA GLY A 124 3.79 5.55 -13.01
C GLY A 124 5.02 6.45 -13.09
N VAL A 125 4.91 7.57 -13.80
CA VAL A 125 5.98 8.57 -13.93
C VAL A 125 6.38 9.15 -12.58
N TRP A 126 5.40 9.49 -11.73
CA TRP A 126 5.65 10.00 -10.37
C TRP A 126 6.42 8.99 -9.52
N LEU A 127 5.96 7.75 -9.47
CA LEU A 127 6.60 6.69 -8.70
C LEU A 127 8.04 6.41 -9.19
N GLN A 128 8.27 6.40 -10.50
CA GLN A 128 9.60 6.25 -11.08
C GLN A 128 10.52 7.42 -10.71
N GLY A 129 10.00 8.66 -10.71
CA GLY A 129 10.73 9.83 -10.25
C GLY A 129 11.16 9.72 -8.79
N LEU A 130 10.27 9.21 -7.90
CA LEU A 130 10.58 9.00 -6.48
C LEU A 130 11.63 7.91 -6.25
N SER A 131 11.67 6.88 -7.10
CA SER A 131 12.64 5.80 -7.03
C SER A 131 14.04 6.17 -7.56
N GLY A 132 14.21 7.39 -8.07
CA GLY A 132 15.43 7.80 -8.75
C GLY A 132 15.64 7.10 -10.09
N GLY A 133 14.57 6.77 -10.79
CA GLY A 133 14.59 6.07 -12.09
C GLY A 133 14.70 4.55 -12.00
N LYS A 134 14.72 3.98 -10.79
CA LYS A 134 14.72 2.52 -10.61
C LYS A 134 13.33 1.95 -10.89
N ILE A 135 13.30 0.73 -11.42
CA ILE A 135 12.05 -0.01 -11.62
C ILE A 135 11.48 -0.43 -10.26
N ILE A 136 10.20 -0.20 -10.05
CA ILE A 136 9.48 -0.59 -8.83
C ILE A 136 9.30 -2.12 -8.83
N PRO A 137 9.60 -2.83 -7.74
CA PRO A 137 9.55 -4.30 -7.75
C PRO A 137 8.15 -4.85 -8.03
N LYS A 138 7.13 -4.34 -7.33
CA LYS A 138 5.78 -4.93 -7.34
C LYS A 138 4.68 -3.91 -7.08
N LEU A 139 3.63 -3.96 -7.91
CA LEU A 139 2.41 -3.18 -7.71
C LEU A 139 1.17 -4.05 -8.00
N PHE A 140 0.22 -4.00 -7.08
CA PHE A 140 -1.08 -4.67 -7.24
C PHE A 140 -2.17 -3.67 -7.57
N LEU A 141 -2.88 -3.91 -8.66
CA LEU A 141 -4.14 -3.25 -8.99
C LEU A 141 -5.29 -4.07 -8.40
N GLN A 142 -6.08 -3.46 -7.54
CA GLN A 142 -7.21 -4.08 -6.86
C GLN A 142 -8.50 -3.44 -7.37
N PRO A 143 -9.36 -4.17 -8.12
CA PRO A 143 -10.65 -3.62 -8.52
C PRO A 143 -11.44 -3.19 -7.28
N PHE A 144 -11.99 -1.98 -7.32
CA PHE A 144 -12.94 -1.56 -6.31
C PHE A 144 -14.17 -2.47 -6.33
N VAL A 145 -14.62 -2.88 -5.16
CA VAL A 145 -15.84 -3.69 -4.99
C VAL A 145 -16.82 -2.90 -4.14
N GLN A 146 -18.01 -2.64 -4.69
CA GLN A 146 -19.09 -2.00 -3.98
C GLN A 146 -19.57 -2.88 -2.83
N ARG A 147 -19.68 -2.29 -1.64
CA ARG A 147 -20.19 -2.93 -0.41
C ARG A 147 -21.08 -1.96 0.34
N ASP A 148 -21.96 -2.45 1.18
CA ASP A 148 -22.87 -1.61 1.99
C ASP A 148 -22.12 -0.62 2.92
N SER A 149 -20.88 -0.93 3.28
CA SER A 149 -20.04 -0.06 4.11
C SER A 149 -19.37 1.09 3.35
N VAL A 150 -19.51 1.16 2.03
CA VAL A 150 -18.95 2.25 1.21
C VAL A 150 -19.82 3.49 1.34
N LEU A 151 -19.23 4.59 1.80
CA LEU A 151 -19.97 5.84 2.06
C LEU A 151 -20.44 6.54 0.78
N ASP A 152 -19.63 6.48 -0.29
CA ASP A 152 -20.00 7.08 -1.58
C ASP A 152 -20.52 5.99 -2.55
N HIS A 153 -21.83 5.90 -2.63
CA HIS A 153 -22.52 4.92 -3.50
C HIS A 153 -22.42 5.22 -5.00
N ARG A 154 -21.82 6.36 -5.39
CA ARG A 154 -21.56 6.71 -6.80
C ARG A 154 -20.33 6.01 -7.36
N LEU A 155 -19.47 5.51 -6.49
CA LEU A 155 -18.26 4.79 -6.90
C LEU A 155 -18.63 3.42 -7.45
N THR A 156 -18.01 3.06 -8.57
CA THR A 156 -18.30 1.79 -9.26
C THR A 156 -17.05 0.99 -9.56
N THR A 157 -17.27 -0.33 -9.73
CA THR A 157 -16.22 -1.26 -10.11
C THR A 157 -15.77 -0.97 -11.56
N PRO A 158 -14.48 -0.87 -11.84
CA PRO A 158 -13.98 -0.71 -13.20
C PRO A 158 -14.16 -1.99 -14.00
N GLU A 159 -14.24 -1.89 -15.33
CA GLU A 159 -14.27 -3.03 -16.24
C GLU A 159 -12.92 -3.78 -16.20
N THR A 160 -12.97 -5.09 -16.24
CA THR A 160 -11.77 -5.97 -16.20
C THR A 160 -10.79 -5.65 -17.32
N ALA A 161 -11.29 -5.37 -18.54
CA ALA A 161 -10.46 -4.99 -19.68
C ALA A 161 -9.64 -3.72 -19.38
N LYS A 162 -10.28 -2.72 -18.77
CA LYS A 162 -9.63 -1.45 -18.43
C LYS A 162 -8.50 -1.62 -17.39
N ILE A 163 -8.70 -2.47 -16.37
CA ILE A 163 -7.64 -2.77 -15.39
C ILE A 163 -6.48 -3.50 -16.05
N THR A 164 -6.76 -4.38 -17.00
CA THR A 164 -5.73 -5.07 -17.78
C THR A 164 -4.92 -4.07 -18.62
N ASP A 165 -5.56 -3.06 -19.20
CA ASP A 165 -4.84 -2.02 -19.95
C ASP A 165 -4.02 -1.13 -19.00
N PHE A 166 -4.52 -0.82 -17.82
CA PHE A 166 -3.76 -0.11 -16.77
C PHE A 166 -2.51 -0.90 -16.33
N SER A 167 -2.61 -2.23 -16.22
CA SER A 167 -1.43 -3.04 -15.87
C SER A 167 -0.36 -3.00 -16.96
N LYS A 168 -0.75 -2.95 -18.24
CA LYS A 168 0.18 -2.77 -19.37
C LYS A 168 0.85 -1.39 -19.33
N LEU A 169 0.10 -0.32 -19.07
CA LEU A 169 0.65 1.03 -18.94
C LEU A 169 1.68 1.14 -17.81
N LEU A 170 1.48 0.42 -16.73
CA LEU A 170 2.40 0.43 -15.59
C LEU A 170 3.64 -0.47 -15.78
N SER A 171 3.64 -1.38 -16.75
CA SER A 171 4.75 -2.30 -16.99
C SER A 171 6.06 -1.61 -17.38
N ASP A 172 6.00 -0.36 -17.86
CA ASP A 172 7.18 0.44 -18.15
C ASP A 172 7.88 0.98 -16.89
N PHE A 173 7.17 1.00 -15.76
CA PHE A 173 7.63 1.57 -14.48
C PHE A 173 7.80 0.53 -13.39
N VAL A 174 7.12 -0.62 -13.51
CA VAL A 174 7.00 -1.65 -12.48
C VAL A 174 7.38 -3.01 -13.05
N GLN A 175 8.23 -3.76 -12.35
CA GLN A 175 8.70 -5.07 -12.79
C GLN A 175 7.58 -6.12 -12.79
N GLU A 176 6.74 -6.14 -11.75
CA GLU A 176 5.60 -7.04 -11.63
C GLU A 176 4.33 -6.23 -11.34
N VAL A 177 3.42 -6.15 -12.31
CA VAL A 177 2.08 -5.60 -12.13
C VAL A 177 1.09 -6.75 -12.12
N SER A 178 0.41 -6.95 -11.02
CA SER A 178 -0.58 -8.03 -10.84
C SER A 178 -1.96 -7.47 -10.51
N ILE A 179 -3.00 -8.12 -10.99
CA ILE A 179 -4.40 -7.80 -10.63
C ILE A 179 -4.81 -8.75 -9.51
N ARG A 180 -5.27 -8.20 -8.39
CA ARG A 180 -5.71 -8.96 -7.23
C ARG A 180 -7.16 -8.59 -6.92
N GLY A 181 -8.08 -9.51 -7.09
CA GLY A 181 -9.50 -9.38 -6.79
C GLY A 181 -10.01 -10.48 -5.86
#